data_62cb476bd6f3d6ecfed489268bc83a74
#
_entry.id   62cb476bd6f3d6ecfed489268bc83a74
#
_cell.length_a   1.000
_cell.length_b   1.000
_cell.length_c   1.000
_cell.angle_alpha   90.00
_cell.angle_beta   90.00
_cell.angle_gamma   90.00
#
_symmetry.space_group_name_H-M   'P 1'
#
loop_
_entity.id
_entity.type
_entity.pdbx_description
1 polymer ?
#
loop_
_entity_poly.entity_id
_entity_poly.type
_entity_poly.pdbx_seq_one_letter_code
_entity_poly.pdbx_strand_id
1 'polypeptide(L)'
;MLEESNNFINQYYLSDSSICDDLITLFKNSKNKSKGQIGKGVDKTIKDSTDILLWDRDIPQSKILINYFKQLTKCLNLYKKTYISCNTQVSAWGLEPAFRIQKYKPSQAYHGWHCEKTDSSTAIRHLVWMTYLNDIKKGGETEWYYQKLKVKPKKGL
;
A
#
# COMPACT_ATOMS: atom_id res chain seq x y z
N MET A 1 -2.86 1.22 -33.21
CA MET A 1 -2.22 1.41 -31.90
C MET A 1 -3.32 1.25 -30.88
N LEU A 2 -3.25 0.24 -30.03
CA LEU A 2 -4.14 0.16 -28.89
C LEU A 2 -3.73 1.31 -27.97
N GLU A 3 -4.64 2.23 -27.70
CA GLU A 3 -4.47 3.23 -26.65
C GLU A 3 -4.11 2.46 -25.37
N GLU A 4 -2.96 2.77 -24.78
CA GLU A 4 -2.68 2.33 -23.42
C GLU A 4 -3.84 2.80 -22.58
N SER A 5 -4.66 1.85 -22.09
CA SER A 5 -5.80 2.20 -21.28
C SER A 5 -5.30 2.92 -20.05
N ASN A 6 -5.53 4.21 -19.97
CA ASN A 6 -5.20 5.03 -18.81
C ASN A 6 -6.11 4.62 -17.64
N ASN A 7 -5.67 3.62 -16.90
CA ASN A 7 -6.45 2.99 -15.83
C ASN A 7 -6.13 3.55 -14.44
N PHE A 8 -5.33 4.61 -14.35
CA PHE A 8 -4.86 5.23 -13.11
C PHE A 8 -4.09 4.30 -12.16
N ILE A 9 -3.60 3.16 -12.65
CA ILE A 9 -2.79 2.22 -11.90
C ILE A 9 -1.40 2.18 -12.52
N ASN A 10 -0.38 2.54 -11.74
CA ASN A 10 1.01 2.49 -12.18
C ASN A 10 1.88 1.70 -11.21
N GLN A 11 2.98 1.19 -11.73
CA GLN A 11 3.94 0.39 -10.98
C GLN A 11 5.30 1.08 -11.02
N TYR A 12 5.90 1.27 -9.86
CA TYR A 12 7.22 1.86 -9.69
C TYR A 12 8.03 1.05 -8.69
N TYR A 13 9.34 1.04 -8.85
CA TYR A 13 10.23 0.45 -7.88
C TYR A 13 10.83 1.51 -6.96
N LEU A 14 10.95 1.19 -5.68
CA LEU A 14 11.79 1.97 -4.78
C LEU A 14 13.22 2.01 -5.30
N SER A 15 13.91 3.14 -5.16
CA SER A 15 15.28 3.32 -5.65
C SER A 15 16.30 2.42 -4.94
N ASP A 16 15.98 1.98 -3.74
CA ASP A 16 16.76 1.05 -2.94
C ASP A 16 15.82 0.07 -2.22
N SER A 17 15.77 -1.15 -2.71
CA SER A 17 14.89 -2.20 -2.15
C SER A 17 15.35 -2.78 -0.83
N SER A 18 16.56 -2.44 -0.33
CA SER A 18 17.04 -2.88 0.98
C SER A 18 16.15 -2.36 2.12
N ILE A 19 15.52 -1.20 1.92
CA ILE A 19 14.55 -0.64 2.88
C ILE A 19 13.39 -1.59 3.18
N CYS A 20 13.07 -2.50 2.27
CA CYS A 20 12.04 -3.51 2.50
C CYS A 20 12.44 -4.50 3.61
N ASP A 21 13.74 -4.86 3.70
CA ASP A 21 14.25 -5.73 4.78
C ASP A 21 14.19 -5.02 6.13
N ASP A 22 14.47 -3.71 6.14
CA ASP A 22 14.35 -2.88 7.34
C ASP A 22 12.90 -2.79 7.81
N LEU A 23 11.95 -2.60 6.89
CA LEU A 23 10.51 -2.61 7.21
C LEU A 23 10.02 -3.97 7.71
N ILE A 24 10.52 -5.07 7.14
CA ILE A 24 10.26 -6.42 7.64
C ILE A 24 10.82 -6.60 9.05
N THR A 25 12.01 -6.07 9.31
CA THR A 25 12.65 -6.12 10.64
C THR A 25 11.87 -5.27 11.65
N LEU A 26 11.43 -4.08 11.26
CA LEU A 26 10.53 -3.24 12.06
C LEU A 26 9.26 -4.00 12.42
N PHE A 27 8.64 -4.67 11.44
CA PHE A 27 7.45 -5.51 11.66
C PHE A 27 7.75 -6.67 12.63
N LYS A 28 8.88 -7.38 12.44
CA LYS A 28 9.25 -8.52 13.29
C LYS A 28 9.42 -8.11 14.75
N ASN A 29 10.04 -6.95 15.00
CA ASN A 29 10.37 -6.44 16.33
C ASN A 29 9.20 -5.73 17.01
N SER A 30 8.15 -5.35 16.27
CA SER A 30 6.98 -4.69 16.84
C SER A 30 6.26 -5.60 17.84
N LYS A 31 5.94 -5.04 19.00
CA LYS A 31 5.10 -5.68 20.02
C LYS A 31 3.60 -5.46 19.77
N ASN A 32 3.24 -4.52 18.90
CA ASN A 32 1.86 -4.09 18.64
C ASN A 32 1.26 -4.77 17.41
N LYS A 33 1.49 -6.08 17.26
CA LYS A 33 0.87 -6.87 16.20
C LYS A 33 -0.57 -7.17 16.51
N SER A 34 -1.45 -7.00 15.55
CA SER A 34 -2.87 -7.34 15.63
C SER A 34 -3.30 -8.20 14.45
N LYS A 35 -4.46 -8.84 14.59
CA LYS A 35 -5.14 -9.48 13.45
C LYS A 35 -5.62 -8.39 12.48
N GLY A 36 -5.57 -8.68 11.19
CA GLY A 36 -6.11 -7.80 10.17
C GLY A 36 -7.58 -7.48 10.45
N GLN A 37 -7.93 -6.22 10.30
CA GLN A 37 -9.27 -5.70 10.54
C GLN A 37 -9.87 -5.16 9.24
N ILE A 38 -11.17 -5.25 9.14
CA ILE A 38 -12.04 -4.53 8.21
C ILE A 38 -12.92 -3.56 9.01
N GLY A 39 -13.70 -2.70 8.36
CA GLY A 39 -14.52 -1.69 9.05
C GLY A 39 -15.44 -2.25 10.16
N LYS A 40 -15.83 -3.52 10.06
CA LYS A 40 -16.68 -4.22 11.05
C LYS A 40 -15.89 -5.01 12.10
N GLY A 41 -14.55 -4.91 12.13
CA GLY A 41 -13.70 -5.65 13.05
C GLY A 41 -12.90 -6.77 12.37
N VAL A 42 -12.62 -7.86 13.10
CA VAL A 42 -11.85 -9.00 12.57
C VAL A 42 -12.78 -10.02 11.93
N ASP A 43 -12.66 -10.21 10.63
CA ASP A 43 -13.30 -11.28 9.88
C ASP A 43 -12.26 -11.93 8.95
N LYS A 44 -11.81 -13.12 9.32
CA LYS A 44 -10.78 -13.85 8.57
C LYS A 44 -11.27 -14.41 7.24
N THR A 45 -12.57 -14.54 7.05
CA THR A 45 -13.14 -14.98 5.76
C THR A 45 -12.99 -13.89 4.70
N ILE A 46 -12.90 -12.63 5.13
CA ILE A 46 -12.69 -11.47 4.26
C ILE A 46 -11.21 -11.08 4.24
N LYS A 47 -10.58 -10.90 5.42
CA LYS A 47 -9.17 -10.51 5.55
C LYS A 47 -8.48 -11.33 6.63
N ASP A 48 -7.58 -12.21 6.21
CA ASP A 48 -6.71 -12.93 7.13
C ASP A 48 -5.27 -12.45 6.98
N SER A 49 -4.81 -11.65 7.92
CA SER A 49 -3.46 -11.09 7.99
C SER A 49 -3.02 -10.83 9.42
N THR A 50 -1.75 -10.53 9.58
CA THR A 50 -1.19 -9.94 10.81
C THR A 50 -0.66 -8.56 10.45
N ASP A 51 -1.13 -7.53 11.14
CA ASP A 51 -0.85 -6.14 10.82
C ASP A 51 -0.13 -5.45 11.99
N ILE A 52 0.72 -4.46 11.67
CA ILE A 52 1.08 -3.39 12.59
C ILE A 52 0.51 -2.09 12.06
N LEU A 53 -0.08 -1.31 12.94
CA LEU A 53 -0.55 0.04 12.65
C LEU A 53 0.57 1.02 13.01
N LEU A 54 0.86 1.93 12.10
CA LEU A 54 1.83 2.99 12.22
C LEU A 54 1.13 4.33 11.95
N TRP A 55 1.69 5.40 12.50
CA TRP A 55 1.13 6.73 12.35
C TRP A 55 2.12 7.68 11.68
N ASP A 56 1.63 8.73 11.05
CA ASP A 56 2.44 9.78 10.45
C ASP A 56 3.44 10.39 11.46
N ARG A 57 3.03 10.55 12.73
CA ARG A 57 3.88 11.01 13.83
C ARG A 57 5.05 10.08 14.17
N ASP A 58 5.01 8.82 13.74
CA ASP A 58 6.10 7.86 13.94
C ASP A 58 7.22 8.06 12.92
N ILE A 59 6.91 8.72 11.78
CA ILE A 59 7.85 8.90 10.67
C ILE A 59 9.10 9.68 11.13
N PRO A 60 9.00 10.88 11.74
CA PRO A 60 10.17 11.66 12.09
C PRO A 60 11.05 11.00 13.18
N GLN A 61 10.50 10.01 13.89
CA GLN A 61 11.20 9.29 14.96
C GLN A 61 11.92 8.03 14.48
N SER A 62 11.72 7.63 13.21
CA SER A 62 12.26 6.40 12.64
C SER A 62 13.03 6.65 11.37
N LYS A 63 14.34 6.42 11.39
CA LYS A 63 15.20 6.52 10.20
C LYS A 63 14.71 5.61 9.07
N ILE A 64 14.15 4.44 9.41
CA ILE A 64 13.57 3.49 8.45
C ILE A 64 12.37 4.13 7.74
N LEU A 65 11.43 4.71 8.49
CA LEU A 65 10.24 5.33 7.92
C LEU A 65 10.60 6.59 7.12
N ILE A 66 11.49 7.43 7.62
CA ILE A 66 12.01 8.60 6.88
C ILE A 66 12.55 8.17 5.52
N ASN A 67 13.43 7.16 5.48
CA ASN A 67 14.00 6.67 4.23
C ASN A 67 12.94 6.07 3.30
N TYR A 68 12.04 5.26 3.84
CA TYR A 68 10.94 4.69 3.06
C TYR A 68 10.07 5.78 2.41
N PHE A 69 9.58 6.74 3.19
CA PHE A 69 8.73 7.81 2.66
C PHE A 69 9.46 8.75 1.70
N LYS A 70 10.76 8.96 1.88
CA LYS A 70 11.59 9.67 0.89
C LYS A 70 11.61 8.97 -0.46
N GLN A 71 11.67 7.64 -0.49
CA GLN A 71 11.64 6.86 -1.72
C GLN A 71 10.23 6.79 -2.30
N LEU A 72 9.21 6.58 -1.47
CA LEU A 72 7.80 6.60 -1.89
C LEU A 72 7.43 7.93 -2.53
N THR A 73 7.91 9.06 -2.00
CA THR A 73 7.70 10.40 -2.58
C THR A 73 8.25 10.50 -3.99
N LYS A 74 9.37 9.84 -4.30
CA LYS A 74 9.88 9.80 -5.69
C LYS A 74 8.92 9.08 -6.62
N CYS A 75 8.38 7.93 -6.20
CA CYS A 75 7.38 7.19 -6.95
C CYS A 75 6.10 8.02 -7.14
N LEU A 76 5.63 8.69 -6.09
CA LEU A 76 4.49 9.58 -6.15
C LEU A 76 4.70 10.73 -7.15
N ASN A 77 5.90 11.31 -7.18
CA ASN A 77 6.21 12.38 -8.13
C ASN A 77 6.22 11.89 -9.59
N LEU A 78 6.63 10.65 -9.84
CA LEU A 78 6.50 10.02 -11.15
C LEU A 78 5.03 9.80 -11.53
N TYR A 79 4.22 9.30 -10.59
CA TYR A 79 2.78 9.13 -10.78
C TYR A 79 2.10 10.46 -11.14
N LYS A 80 2.39 11.53 -10.41
CA LYS A 80 1.86 12.89 -10.66
C LYS A 80 2.26 13.45 -12.00
N LYS A 81 3.41 13.06 -12.56
CA LYS A 81 3.83 13.45 -13.92
C LYS A 81 3.02 12.72 -14.98
N THR A 82 2.67 11.46 -14.75
CA THR A 82 1.84 10.66 -15.65
C THR A 82 0.38 11.12 -15.61
N TYR A 83 -0.13 11.35 -14.41
CA TYR A 83 -1.52 11.72 -14.16
C TYR A 83 -1.61 13.14 -13.60
N ILE A 84 -1.49 14.13 -14.48
CA ILE A 84 -1.42 15.55 -14.12
C ILE A 84 -2.65 15.98 -13.31
N SER A 85 -3.84 15.48 -13.64
CA SER A 85 -5.09 15.76 -12.91
C SER A 85 -5.04 15.41 -11.43
N CYS A 86 -4.18 14.46 -11.04
CA CYS A 86 -3.96 14.10 -9.64
C CYS A 86 -3.42 15.29 -8.80
N ASN A 87 -2.78 16.26 -9.44
CA ASN A 87 -2.15 17.41 -8.80
C ASN A 87 -2.91 18.74 -8.97
N THR A 88 -4.06 18.70 -9.65
CA THR A 88 -4.87 19.89 -9.95
C THR A 88 -6.07 20.02 -9.00
N GLN A 89 -6.04 19.36 -7.87
CA GLN A 89 -7.10 19.42 -6.88
C GLN A 89 -7.18 20.81 -6.24
N VAL A 90 -8.39 21.28 -5.97
CA VAL A 90 -8.64 22.56 -5.33
C VAL A 90 -8.09 22.61 -3.90
N SER A 91 -8.13 21.46 -3.21
CA SER A 91 -7.60 21.33 -1.85
C SER A 91 -6.28 20.58 -1.83
N ALA A 92 -5.39 20.96 -0.93
CA ALA A 92 -4.17 20.20 -0.65
C ALA A 92 -4.52 18.80 -0.15
N TRP A 93 -3.73 17.81 -0.53
CA TRP A 93 -3.85 16.44 -0.07
C TRP A 93 -2.48 15.90 0.36
N GLY A 94 -2.48 14.92 1.22
CA GLY A 94 -1.27 14.39 1.82
C GLY A 94 -1.46 12.97 2.36
N LEU A 95 -0.53 12.56 3.21
CA LEU A 95 -0.58 11.25 3.86
C LEU A 95 -1.76 11.18 4.84
N GLU A 96 -2.55 10.11 4.75
CA GLU A 96 -3.51 9.76 5.81
C GLU A 96 -2.74 9.48 7.12
N PRO A 97 -3.26 9.90 8.29
CA PRO A 97 -2.52 9.80 9.56
C PRO A 97 -2.08 8.39 9.93
N ALA A 98 -2.75 7.36 9.41
CA ALA A 98 -2.47 5.97 9.74
C ALA A 98 -2.18 5.13 8.50
N PHE A 99 -1.16 4.28 8.58
CA PHE A 99 -0.81 3.31 7.55
C PHE A 99 -0.41 1.98 8.19
N ARG A 100 -0.31 0.91 7.39
CA ARG A 100 -0.07 -0.44 7.92
C ARG A 100 1.03 -1.16 7.19
N ILE A 101 1.80 -1.96 7.93
CA ILE A 101 2.55 -3.07 7.36
C ILE A 101 1.74 -4.33 7.65
N GLN A 102 1.43 -5.08 6.59
CA GLN A 102 0.57 -6.26 6.64
C GLN A 102 1.38 -7.50 6.25
N LYS A 103 1.26 -8.55 7.03
CA LYS A 103 1.88 -9.84 6.74
C LYS A 103 0.81 -10.88 6.47
N TYR A 104 0.92 -11.52 5.33
CA TYR A 104 0.14 -12.68 4.94
C TYR A 104 1.03 -13.93 4.95
N LYS A 105 0.59 -15.00 5.60
CA LYS A 105 1.19 -16.34 5.52
C LYS A 105 0.65 -17.07 4.29
N PRO A 106 1.22 -18.23 3.91
CA PRO A 106 0.59 -19.08 2.91
C PRO A 106 -0.89 -19.33 3.23
N SER A 107 -1.73 -19.27 2.22
CA SER A 107 -3.20 -19.37 2.29
C SER A 107 -3.94 -18.19 2.96
N GLN A 108 -3.23 -17.17 3.43
CA GLN A 108 -3.84 -15.95 3.94
C GLN A 108 -3.92 -14.90 2.82
N ALA A 109 -4.99 -14.12 2.81
CA ALA A 109 -5.21 -13.04 1.86
C ALA A 109 -6.23 -12.01 2.37
N TYR A 110 -6.42 -10.95 1.62
CA TYR A 110 -7.65 -10.18 1.63
C TYR A 110 -8.52 -10.75 0.51
N HIS A 111 -9.47 -11.61 0.88
CA HIS A 111 -10.27 -12.39 -0.07
C HIS A 111 -11.43 -11.61 -0.68
N GLY A 112 -11.91 -10.57 0.01
CA GLY A 112 -13.05 -9.79 -0.44
C GLY A 112 -12.66 -8.72 -1.46
N TRP A 113 -13.39 -8.66 -2.59
CA TRP A 113 -13.35 -7.50 -3.46
C TRP A 113 -13.86 -6.27 -2.71
N HIS A 114 -13.12 -5.18 -2.75
CA HIS A 114 -13.46 -3.96 -2.03
C HIS A 114 -12.93 -2.73 -2.78
N CYS A 115 -13.41 -1.58 -2.38
CA CYS A 115 -12.80 -0.29 -2.72
C CYS A 115 -12.36 0.43 -1.43
N GLU A 116 -11.44 1.37 -1.58
CA GLU A 116 -10.91 2.13 -0.43
C GLU A 116 -11.87 3.24 0.07
N LYS A 117 -12.88 3.56 -0.72
CA LYS A 117 -13.91 4.54 -0.38
C LYS A 117 -15.21 3.81 -0.08
N THR A 118 -15.44 3.46 1.18
CA THR A 118 -16.58 2.64 1.60
C THR A 118 -17.63 3.39 2.40
N ASP A 119 -17.25 4.53 2.98
CA ASP A 119 -18.09 5.36 3.84
C ASP A 119 -17.63 6.82 3.86
N SER A 120 -18.30 7.67 4.63
CA SER A 120 -17.98 9.08 4.74
C SER A 120 -16.57 9.36 5.26
N SER A 121 -16.04 8.50 6.14
CA SER A 121 -14.69 8.68 6.71
C SER A 121 -13.59 8.39 5.71
N THR A 122 -13.84 7.51 4.76
CA THR A 122 -12.90 7.10 3.71
C THR A 122 -13.14 7.84 2.37
N ALA A 123 -14.21 8.64 2.27
CA ALA A 123 -14.58 9.35 1.04
C ALA A 123 -13.50 10.31 0.53
N ILE A 124 -12.67 10.84 1.44
CA ILE A 124 -11.58 11.77 1.12
C ILE A 124 -10.32 11.10 0.57
N ARG A 125 -10.24 9.78 0.56
CA ARG A 125 -9.07 9.07 0.00
C ARG A 125 -8.93 9.37 -1.48
N HIS A 126 -7.84 10.02 -1.84
CA HIS A 126 -7.56 10.46 -3.20
C HIS A 126 -6.73 9.46 -3.98
N LEU A 127 -5.69 8.90 -3.35
CA LEU A 127 -4.76 7.95 -3.92
C LEU A 127 -4.42 6.87 -2.90
N VAL A 128 -4.24 5.65 -3.38
CA VAL A 128 -3.79 4.52 -2.57
C VAL A 128 -2.44 4.05 -3.10
N TRP A 129 -1.52 3.74 -2.20
CA TRP A 129 -0.27 3.07 -2.56
C TRP A 129 -0.11 1.77 -1.80
N MET A 130 0.66 0.87 -2.37
CA MET A 130 1.06 -0.37 -1.75
C MET A 130 2.50 -0.67 -2.17
N THR A 131 3.29 -1.22 -1.25
CA THR A 131 4.65 -1.66 -1.54
C THR A 131 4.81 -3.11 -1.12
N TYR A 132 5.24 -3.96 -2.05
CA TYR A 132 5.60 -5.34 -1.73
C TYR A 132 6.99 -5.38 -1.10
N LEU A 133 7.09 -5.93 0.10
CA LEU A 133 8.34 -5.96 0.86
C LEU A 133 9.21 -7.17 0.54
N ASN A 134 8.69 -8.17 -0.16
CA ASN A 134 9.43 -9.37 -0.58
C ASN A 134 8.87 -9.94 -1.88
N ASP A 135 9.69 -10.74 -2.54
CA ASP A 135 9.27 -11.54 -3.69
C ASP A 135 8.41 -12.72 -3.25
N ILE A 136 7.40 -13.05 -4.06
CA ILE A 136 6.59 -14.27 -3.90
C ILE A 136 6.64 -15.08 -5.19
N LYS A 137 6.95 -16.38 -5.09
CA LYS A 137 7.03 -17.26 -6.25
C LYS A 137 5.64 -17.60 -6.80
N LYS A 138 4.66 -17.83 -5.92
CA LYS A 138 3.29 -18.25 -6.28
C LYS A 138 2.29 -17.64 -5.34
N GLY A 139 1.26 -16.99 -5.88
CA GLY A 139 0.21 -16.31 -5.12
C GLY A 139 0.62 -14.92 -4.62
N GLY A 140 -0.24 -14.31 -3.83
CA GLY A 140 -0.04 -12.98 -3.23
C GLY A 140 -0.21 -11.83 -4.19
N GLU A 141 -0.71 -12.07 -5.38
CA GLU A 141 -1.00 -11.02 -6.37
C GLU A 141 -2.08 -10.08 -5.85
N THR A 142 -1.96 -8.79 -6.22
CA THR A 142 -3.04 -7.82 -6.11
C THR A 142 -3.78 -7.77 -7.42
N GLU A 143 -5.10 -7.83 -7.36
CA GLU A 143 -5.96 -7.92 -8.53
C GLU A 143 -6.93 -6.74 -8.57
N TRP A 144 -7.16 -6.19 -9.76
CA TRP A 144 -8.18 -5.18 -10.05
C TRP A 144 -9.22 -5.77 -10.99
N TYR A 145 -10.44 -5.94 -10.47
CA TYR A 145 -11.52 -6.65 -11.17
C TYR A 145 -11.88 -6.00 -12.51
N TYR A 146 -12.17 -4.70 -12.49
CA TYR A 146 -12.63 -3.99 -13.69
C TYR A 146 -11.51 -3.73 -14.70
N GLN A 147 -10.29 -3.47 -14.22
CA GLN A 147 -9.13 -3.26 -15.08
C GLN A 147 -8.53 -4.57 -15.60
N LYS A 148 -9.00 -5.72 -15.09
CA LYS A 148 -8.46 -7.05 -15.40
C LYS A 148 -6.94 -7.13 -15.24
N LEU A 149 -6.43 -6.36 -14.29
CA LEU A 149 -5.02 -6.27 -13.98
C LEU A 149 -4.68 -7.15 -12.77
N LYS A 150 -3.57 -7.84 -12.87
CA LYS A 150 -3.00 -8.67 -11.81
C LYS A 150 -1.51 -8.34 -11.67
N VAL A 151 -1.11 -7.90 -10.49
CA VAL A 151 0.28 -7.52 -10.19
C VAL A 151 0.90 -8.52 -9.22
N LYS A 152 2.01 -9.12 -9.62
CA LYS A 152 2.77 -10.06 -8.79
C LYS A 152 3.63 -9.32 -7.77
N PRO A 153 3.72 -9.82 -6.52
CA PRO A 153 4.64 -9.29 -5.53
C PRO A 153 6.08 -9.35 -6.01
N LYS A 154 6.72 -8.19 -6.03
CA LYS A 154 8.14 -8.01 -6.27
C LYS A 154 8.69 -7.06 -5.22
N LYS A 155 9.81 -7.42 -4.60
CA LYS A 155 10.43 -6.62 -3.55
C LYS A 155 10.72 -5.20 -4.04
N GLY A 156 10.17 -4.23 -3.33
CA GLY A 156 10.32 -2.81 -3.64
C GLY A 156 9.38 -2.24 -4.70
N LEU A 157 8.50 -3.08 -5.29
CA LEU A 157 7.45 -2.64 -6.21
C LEU A 157 6.32 -2.00 -5.43
#